data_721f43705c54ad949bf75faba35402d6
#
_entry.id   721f43705c54ad949bf75faba35402d6
#
_cell.length_a   1.000
_cell.length_b   1.000
_cell.length_c   1.000
_cell.angle_alpha   90.00
_cell.angle_beta   90.00
_cell.angle_gamma   90.00
#
_symmetry.space_group_name_H-M   'P 1'
#
loop_
_entity.id
_entity.type
_entity.pdbx_description
1 polymer ?
#
loop_
_entity_poly.entity_id
_entity_poly.type
_entity_poly.pdbx_seq_one_letter_code
_entity_poly.pdbx_strand_id
1 'polypeptide(L)'
;MRTVFKSLGSLAALIALPLSAQEIGVVASSEPTLRGTPPGAAERALTLGTDVVFNEAVEASESGRGQLLFRDQSTLTLAPNSRIVLDRFVYDPDQSAGEIGLSLTRGVLRFIGGRAADAQEATITTPTATIGIRGSSAFVQFLNGRTTAVFIAGEQRCSV
;
A
#
# COMPACT_ATOMS: atom_id res chain seq x y z
N MET A 1 -60.56 -11.88 -35.66
CA MET A 1 -60.11 -11.78 -34.27
C MET A 1 -58.61 -11.97 -34.27
N ARG A 2 -57.85 -10.87 -34.18
CA ARG A 2 -56.38 -10.89 -34.21
C ARG A 2 -55.87 -10.53 -32.81
N THR A 3 -55.31 -11.51 -32.11
CA THR A 3 -54.74 -11.37 -30.78
C THR A 3 -53.30 -10.88 -30.93
N VAL A 4 -53.03 -9.64 -30.44
CA VAL A 4 -51.69 -9.05 -30.41
C VAL A 4 -51.04 -9.42 -29.09
N PHE A 5 -49.99 -10.28 -29.10
CA PHE A 5 -49.13 -10.57 -27.97
C PHE A 5 -48.12 -9.41 -27.80
N LYS A 6 -48.28 -8.64 -26.73
CA LYS A 6 -47.24 -7.68 -26.28
C LYS A 6 -46.20 -8.42 -25.45
N SER A 7 -45.00 -8.60 -26.00
CA SER A 7 -43.86 -9.09 -25.26
C SER A 7 -43.33 -7.96 -24.35
N LEU A 8 -43.46 -8.14 -23.05
CA LEU A 8 -42.81 -7.31 -22.03
C LEU A 8 -41.33 -7.74 -21.95
N GLY A 9 -40.44 -6.95 -22.53
CA GLY A 9 -39.00 -7.10 -22.37
C GLY A 9 -38.59 -6.69 -20.95
N SER A 10 -38.20 -7.64 -20.11
CA SER A 10 -37.66 -7.41 -18.78
C SER A 10 -36.22 -6.91 -18.93
N LEU A 11 -36.00 -5.60 -18.71
CA LEU A 11 -34.67 -5.01 -18.67
C LEU A 11 -34.02 -5.33 -17.30
N ALA A 12 -33.20 -6.37 -17.26
CA ALA A 12 -32.42 -6.72 -16.08
C ALA A 12 -31.33 -5.66 -15.90
N ALA A 13 -31.51 -4.72 -14.95
CA ALA A 13 -30.48 -3.79 -14.53
C ALA A 13 -29.37 -4.56 -13.78
N LEU A 14 -28.21 -4.68 -14.41
CA LEU A 14 -27.00 -5.24 -13.80
C LEU A 14 -26.52 -4.23 -12.75
N ILE A 15 -26.82 -4.46 -11.48
CA ILE A 15 -26.29 -3.66 -10.38
C ILE A 15 -24.83 -4.09 -10.19
N ALA A 16 -23.89 -3.29 -10.68
CA ALA A 16 -22.48 -3.43 -10.39
C ALA A 16 -22.28 -3.10 -8.89
N LEU A 17 -22.07 -4.14 -8.07
CA LEU A 17 -21.65 -3.95 -6.68
C LEU A 17 -20.24 -3.32 -6.69
N PRO A 18 -20.01 -2.26 -5.89
CA PRO A 18 -18.67 -1.72 -5.76
C PRO A 18 -17.76 -2.82 -5.18
N LEU A 19 -16.67 -3.11 -5.90
CA LEU A 19 -15.61 -3.98 -5.38
C LEU A 19 -14.97 -3.23 -4.21
N SER A 20 -15.31 -3.61 -2.98
CA SER A 20 -14.69 -3.03 -1.79
C SER A 20 -13.20 -3.32 -1.82
N ALA A 21 -12.38 -2.29 -1.93
CA ALA A 21 -10.94 -2.45 -1.85
C ALA A 21 -10.57 -2.99 -0.45
N GLN A 22 -9.69 -3.99 -0.40
CA GLN A 22 -9.27 -4.63 0.84
C GLN A 22 -8.50 -3.63 1.72
N GLU A 23 -9.02 -3.35 2.91
CA GLU A 23 -8.32 -2.57 3.93
C GLU A 23 -7.12 -3.35 4.48
N ILE A 24 -5.94 -2.72 4.46
CA ILE A 24 -4.67 -3.35 4.83
C ILE A 24 -3.99 -2.69 6.02
N GLY A 25 -4.44 -1.51 6.42
CA GLY A 25 -3.87 -0.75 7.53
C GLY A 25 -4.57 0.59 7.73
N VAL A 26 -4.01 1.39 8.62
CA VAL A 26 -4.52 2.73 8.95
C VAL A 26 -3.40 3.76 8.98
N VAL A 27 -3.77 5.02 8.82
CA VAL A 27 -2.87 6.16 9.02
C VAL A 27 -2.66 6.37 10.52
N ALA A 28 -1.43 6.14 11.00
CA ALA A 28 -1.06 6.32 12.40
C ALA A 28 -0.57 7.76 12.71
N SER A 29 -0.08 8.48 11.71
CA SER A 29 0.20 9.93 11.78
C SER A 29 0.22 10.55 10.39
N SER A 30 -0.09 11.86 10.31
CA SER A 30 -0.09 12.62 9.06
C SER A 30 0.12 14.11 9.36
N GLU A 31 1.27 14.68 8.96
CA GLU A 31 1.65 16.07 9.26
C GLU A 31 2.47 16.70 8.10
N PRO A 32 1.97 17.73 7.41
CA PRO A 32 0.57 17.93 7.14
C PRO A 32 -0.02 16.72 6.41
N THR A 33 -1.28 16.76 6.11
CA THR A 33 -2.05 15.64 5.56
C THR A 33 -1.35 14.90 4.41
N LEU A 34 -1.22 13.58 4.52
CA LEU A 34 -0.89 12.70 3.40
C LEU A 34 -2.05 12.66 2.39
N ARG A 35 -1.76 12.28 1.16
CA ARG A 35 -2.77 12.03 0.13
C ARG A 35 -2.75 10.58 -0.28
N GLY A 36 -3.93 10.01 -0.47
CA GLY A 36 -4.12 8.65 -0.95
C GLY A 36 -4.95 8.63 -2.22
N THR A 37 -4.58 7.77 -3.16
CA THR A 37 -5.37 7.51 -4.35
C THR A 37 -5.66 6.01 -4.39
N PRO A 38 -6.84 5.58 -3.93
CA PRO A 38 -7.26 4.19 -4.04
C PRO A 38 -7.44 3.78 -5.50
N PRO A 39 -7.32 2.49 -5.84
CA PRO A 39 -7.53 2.01 -7.21
C PRO A 39 -8.93 2.35 -7.71
N GLY A 40 -9.01 3.02 -8.87
CA GLY A 40 -10.28 3.39 -9.50
C GLY A 40 -11.08 4.49 -8.79
N ALA A 41 -10.50 5.17 -7.80
CA ALA A 41 -11.14 6.24 -7.05
C ALA A 41 -10.37 7.56 -7.14
N ALA A 42 -11.00 8.66 -6.73
CA ALA A 42 -10.36 9.97 -6.67
C ALA A 42 -9.37 10.06 -5.50
N GLU A 43 -8.39 10.95 -5.65
CA GLU A 43 -7.47 11.31 -4.57
C GLU A 43 -8.24 11.83 -3.35
N ARG A 44 -7.79 11.42 -2.17
CA ARG A 44 -8.38 11.78 -0.88
C ARG A 44 -7.31 12.19 0.14
N ALA A 45 -7.72 12.96 1.13
CA ALA A 45 -6.88 13.26 2.29
C ALA A 45 -6.76 12.02 3.18
N LEU A 46 -5.55 11.70 3.61
CA LEU A 46 -5.25 10.64 4.57
C LEU A 46 -4.91 11.29 5.91
N THR A 47 -5.88 11.33 6.80
CA THR A 47 -5.76 11.83 8.17
C THR A 47 -5.62 10.68 9.17
N LEU A 48 -5.26 10.98 10.41
CA LEU A 48 -5.18 9.99 11.49
C LEU A 48 -6.44 9.10 11.54
N GLY A 49 -6.24 7.79 11.56
CA GLY A 49 -7.30 6.78 11.59
C GLY A 49 -7.96 6.48 10.25
N THR A 50 -7.55 7.15 9.15
CA THR A 50 -8.04 6.81 7.81
C THR A 50 -7.50 5.46 7.38
N ASP A 51 -8.37 4.56 6.92
CA ASP A 51 -7.98 3.27 6.38
C ASP A 51 -7.21 3.44 5.07
N VAL A 52 -6.16 2.63 4.90
CA VAL A 52 -5.46 2.48 3.63
C VAL A 52 -5.76 1.12 3.02
N VAL A 53 -5.86 1.09 1.70
CA VAL A 53 -6.32 -0.09 0.98
C VAL A 53 -5.23 -0.67 0.07
N PHE A 54 -5.43 -1.92 -0.30
CA PHE A 54 -4.58 -2.60 -1.28
C PHE A 54 -4.52 -1.80 -2.59
N ASN A 55 -3.32 -1.70 -3.15
CA ASN A 55 -2.99 -0.99 -4.39
C ASN A 55 -3.29 0.52 -4.36
N GLU A 56 -3.33 1.13 -3.17
CA GLU A 56 -3.45 2.57 -3.01
C GLU A 56 -2.09 3.26 -3.20
N ALA A 57 -2.07 4.34 -3.99
CA ALA A 57 -0.91 5.22 -4.04
C ALA A 57 -0.99 6.23 -2.89
N VAL A 58 0.09 6.36 -2.11
CA VAL A 58 0.19 7.30 -0.99
C VAL A 58 1.32 8.28 -1.24
N GLU A 59 1.02 9.57 -1.09
CA GLU A 59 1.96 10.67 -1.28
C GLU A 59 2.10 11.55 -0.04
N ALA A 60 3.34 11.90 0.27
CA ALA A 60 3.70 12.97 1.18
C ALA A 60 4.12 14.20 0.37
N SER A 61 3.55 15.36 0.71
CA SER A 61 3.89 16.65 0.09
C SER A 61 5.34 17.07 0.39
N GLU A 62 5.78 18.20 -0.14
CA GLU A 62 7.12 18.74 0.08
C GLU A 62 7.48 18.95 1.55
N SER A 63 6.51 19.30 2.39
CA SER A 63 6.68 19.40 3.85
C SER A 63 6.00 18.25 4.60
N GLY A 64 5.35 17.34 3.86
CA GLY A 64 4.53 16.26 4.42
C GLY A 64 5.35 15.10 4.95
N ARG A 65 4.85 14.51 6.03
CA ARG A 65 5.34 13.25 6.57
C ARG A 65 4.18 12.48 7.17
N GLY A 66 4.29 11.19 7.27
CA GLY A 66 3.27 10.39 7.93
C GLY A 66 3.68 8.96 8.14
N GLN A 67 2.88 8.27 8.91
CA GLN A 67 3.11 6.89 9.27
C GLN A 67 1.85 6.07 9.00
N LEU A 68 2.02 4.92 8.39
CA LEU A 68 1.01 3.89 8.22
C LEU A 68 1.30 2.74 9.16
N LEU A 69 0.27 2.20 9.77
CA LEU A 69 0.30 0.98 10.58
C LEU A 69 -0.52 -0.09 9.86
N PHE A 70 0.13 -1.17 9.47
CA PHE A 70 -0.52 -2.30 8.81
C PHE A 70 -1.13 -3.29 9.81
N ARG A 71 -2.02 -4.17 9.34
CA ARG A 71 -2.71 -5.17 10.17
C ARG A 71 -1.77 -6.20 10.81
N ASP A 72 -0.62 -6.45 10.21
CA ASP A 72 0.43 -7.33 10.74
C ASP A 72 1.35 -6.64 11.75
N GLN A 73 1.07 -5.39 12.11
CA GLN A 73 1.88 -4.51 12.97
C GLN A 73 3.17 -3.99 12.30
N SER A 74 3.36 -4.21 11.01
CA SER A 74 4.39 -3.49 10.25
C SER A 74 4.09 -2.00 10.25
N THR A 75 5.15 -1.20 10.24
CA THR A 75 5.04 0.26 10.22
C THR A 75 5.82 0.83 9.04
N LEU A 76 5.20 1.74 8.33
CA LEU A 76 5.80 2.45 7.22
C LEU A 76 5.77 3.95 7.49
N THR A 77 6.93 4.60 7.54
CA THR A 77 7.05 6.05 7.68
C THR A 77 7.50 6.66 6.35
N LEU A 78 6.76 7.65 5.88
CA LEU A 78 7.07 8.43 4.67
C LEU A 78 7.70 9.77 5.05
N ALA A 79 8.82 10.07 4.43
CA ALA A 79 9.46 11.38 4.49
C ALA A 79 8.83 12.35 3.46
N PRO A 80 9.13 13.66 3.53
CA PRO A 80 8.69 14.63 2.53
C PRO A 80 9.03 14.23 1.10
N ASN A 81 8.19 14.65 0.16
CA ASN A 81 8.33 14.38 -1.28
C ASN A 81 8.37 12.89 -1.64
N SER A 82 7.80 12.02 -0.81
CA SER A 82 7.79 10.59 -1.06
C SER A 82 6.47 10.14 -1.68
N ARG A 83 6.56 9.17 -2.59
CA ARG A 83 5.41 8.49 -3.19
C ARG A 83 5.65 6.99 -3.21
N ILE A 84 4.68 6.26 -2.69
CA ILE A 84 4.64 4.80 -2.67
C ILE A 84 3.34 4.27 -3.27
N VAL A 85 3.35 3.00 -3.64
CA VAL A 85 2.16 2.20 -3.90
C VAL A 85 2.17 0.99 -2.97
N LEU A 86 1.02 0.66 -2.42
CA LEU A 86 0.81 -0.48 -1.51
C LEU A 86 0.47 -1.73 -2.34
N ASP A 87 1.46 -2.26 -3.08
CA ASP A 87 1.26 -3.22 -4.18
C ASP A 87 0.76 -4.58 -3.73
N ARG A 88 1.18 -5.04 -2.55
CA ARG A 88 0.83 -6.36 -2.04
C ARG A 88 0.73 -6.37 -0.53
N PHE A 89 -0.36 -6.90 -0.04
CA PHE A 89 -0.53 -7.17 1.37
C PHE A 89 -1.43 -8.39 1.54
N VAL A 90 -0.84 -9.47 2.00
CA VAL A 90 -1.54 -10.67 2.42
C VAL A 90 -1.12 -10.93 3.85
N TYR A 91 -2.05 -11.09 4.75
CA TYR A 91 -1.77 -11.41 6.15
C TYR A 91 -2.81 -12.38 6.68
N ASP A 92 -2.33 -13.54 7.15
CA ASP A 92 -3.12 -14.54 7.85
C ASP A 92 -2.69 -14.54 9.33
N PRO A 93 -3.53 -14.01 10.22
CA PRO A 93 -3.19 -13.90 11.62
C PRO A 93 -3.06 -15.27 12.33
N ASP A 94 -3.76 -16.29 11.84
CA ASP A 94 -3.76 -17.63 12.45
C ASP A 94 -2.46 -18.40 12.14
N GLN A 95 -1.85 -18.14 10.99
CA GLN A 95 -0.61 -18.78 10.58
C GLN A 95 0.61 -17.88 10.73
N SER A 96 0.44 -16.62 11.14
CA SER A 96 1.48 -15.57 11.13
C SER A 96 2.20 -15.50 9.76
N ALA A 97 1.48 -15.87 8.70
CA ALA A 97 1.97 -15.86 7.34
C ALA A 97 1.47 -14.62 6.63
N GLY A 98 2.28 -14.08 5.71
CA GLY A 98 1.86 -12.94 4.95
C GLY A 98 2.91 -12.50 3.93
N GLU A 99 2.51 -11.65 3.02
CA GLU A 99 3.37 -11.07 2.01
C GLU A 99 3.14 -9.56 1.96
N ILE A 100 4.20 -8.78 2.05
CA ILE A 100 4.16 -7.33 1.95
C ILE A 100 5.01 -6.91 0.76
N GLY A 101 4.41 -6.18 -0.18
CA GLY A 101 5.07 -5.56 -1.30
C GLY A 101 4.75 -4.07 -1.37
N LEU A 102 5.78 -3.25 -1.49
CA LEU A 102 5.69 -1.80 -1.57
C LEU A 102 6.50 -1.32 -2.76
N SER A 103 5.99 -0.37 -3.55
CA SER A 103 6.73 0.31 -4.59
C SER A 103 7.05 1.74 -4.20
N LEU A 104 8.33 2.05 -4.00
CA LEU A 104 8.81 3.42 -3.79
C LEU A 104 9.17 4.04 -5.13
N THR A 105 8.32 4.92 -5.63
CA THR A 105 8.55 5.58 -6.93
C THR A 105 9.37 6.88 -6.80
N ARG A 106 9.38 7.48 -5.61
CA ARG A 106 10.13 8.70 -5.30
C ARG A 106 10.27 8.89 -3.79
N GLY A 107 11.38 9.44 -3.35
CA GLY A 107 11.58 9.93 -1.98
C GLY A 107 12.22 8.92 -1.05
N VAL A 108 11.83 8.96 0.22
CA VAL A 108 12.41 8.15 1.30
C VAL A 108 11.32 7.54 2.15
N LEU A 109 11.48 6.27 2.48
CA LEU A 109 10.65 5.58 3.44
C LEU A 109 11.50 4.89 4.51
N ARG A 110 10.91 4.69 5.68
CA ARG A 110 11.39 3.76 6.70
C ARG A 110 10.34 2.67 6.89
N PHE A 111 10.76 1.44 6.74
CA PHE A 111 9.94 0.27 7.00
C PHE A 111 10.42 -0.43 8.28
N ILE A 112 9.49 -0.81 9.14
CA ILE A 112 9.72 -1.67 10.30
C ILE A 112 8.83 -2.89 10.13
N GLY A 113 9.43 -4.06 10.01
CA GLY A 113 8.70 -5.30 9.84
C GLY A 113 7.85 -5.65 11.06
N GLY A 114 6.67 -6.20 10.79
CA GLY A 114 5.77 -6.80 11.75
C GLY A 114 5.72 -8.31 11.57
N ARG A 115 4.63 -8.93 12.00
CA ARG A 115 4.47 -10.40 12.03
C ARG A 115 4.58 -11.07 10.65
N ALA A 116 4.09 -10.42 9.59
CA ALA A 116 4.22 -10.95 8.23
C ALA A 116 5.68 -10.92 7.76
N ALA A 117 6.42 -9.86 8.04
CA ALA A 117 7.83 -9.71 7.69
C ALA A 117 8.76 -10.61 8.50
N ASP A 118 8.36 -11.07 9.70
CA ASP A 118 9.09 -12.06 10.48
C ASP A 118 8.96 -13.46 9.86
N ALA A 119 7.79 -13.77 9.30
CA ALA A 119 7.52 -15.06 8.68
C ALA A 119 8.05 -15.15 7.24
N GLN A 120 7.88 -14.08 6.46
CA GLN A 120 8.29 -13.99 5.07
C GLN A 120 8.97 -12.65 4.79
N GLU A 121 9.70 -12.58 3.68
CA GLU A 121 10.40 -11.38 3.24
C GLU A 121 9.42 -10.31 2.78
N ALA A 122 9.47 -9.12 3.40
CA ALA A 122 8.82 -7.93 2.86
C ALA A 122 9.65 -7.37 1.71
N THR A 123 8.99 -6.98 0.62
CA THR A 123 9.67 -6.51 -0.60
C THR A 123 9.40 -5.03 -0.83
N ILE A 124 10.45 -4.24 -1.01
CA ILE A 124 10.37 -2.84 -1.45
C ILE A 124 11.00 -2.72 -2.82
N THR A 125 10.20 -2.39 -3.82
CA THR A 125 10.63 -2.18 -5.20
C THR A 125 10.82 -0.71 -5.49
N THR A 126 11.89 -0.37 -6.17
CA THR A 126 12.16 0.96 -6.73
C THR A 126 12.38 0.82 -8.24
N PRO A 127 12.40 1.90 -9.02
CA PRO A 127 12.69 1.81 -10.45
C PRO A 127 14.03 1.17 -10.82
N THR A 128 14.97 1.05 -9.88
CA THR A 128 16.33 0.54 -10.15
C THR A 128 16.75 -0.63 -9.28
N ALA A 129 15.96 -1.05 -8.30
CA ALA A 129 16.32 -2.15 -7.41
C ALA A 129 15.09 -2.76 -6.73
N THR A 130 15.21 -4.02 -6.30
CA THR A 130 14.29 -4.70 -5.40
C THR A 130 15.01 -5.04 -4.12
N ILE A 131 14.44 -4.65 -2.98
CA ILE A 131 15.01 -4.82 -1.65
C ILE A 131 14.12 -5.76 -0.85
N GLY A 132 14.65 -6.90 -0.44
CA GLY A 132 14.00 -7.83 0.47
C GLY A 132 14.41 -7.54 1.91
N ILE A 133 13.43 -7.56 2.82
CA ILE A 133 13.62 -7.26 4.24
C ILE A 133 12.96 -8.37 5.04
N ARG A 134 13.74 -9.07 5.86
CA ARG A 134 13.22 -10.11 6.74
C ARG A 134 13.55 -9.78 8.20
N GLY A 135 12.49 -9.68 9.01
CA GLY A 135 12.61 -9.49 10.46
C GLY A 135 13.36 -8.23 10.90
N SER A 136 13.35 -7.15 10.11
CA SER A 136 14.19 -5.99 10.38
C SER A 136 13.57 -4.64 10.04
N SER A 137 14.33 -3.58 10.28
CA SER A 137 14.01 -2.22 9.85
C SER A 137 14.96 -1.79 8.75
N ALA A 138 14.41 -1.12 7.74
CA ALA A 138 15.19 -0.54 6.66
C ALA A 138 14.75 0.90 6.35
N PHE A 139 15.73 1.73 5.99
CA PHE A 139 15.49 2.96 5.25
C PHE A 139 15.76 2.70 3.78
N VAL A 140 14.82 3.07 2.93
CA VAL A 140 14.98 2.97 1.49
C VAL A 140 14.73 4.34 0.89
N GLN A 141 15.64 4.76 0.03
CA GLN A 141 15.59 6.03 -0.68
C GLN A 141 15.68 5.79 -2.18
N PHE A 142 14.83 6.48 -2.94
CA PHE A 142 14.97 6.61 -4.39
C PHE A 142 14.93 8.08 -4.77
N LEU A 143 16.12 8.62 -5.09
CA LEU A 143 16.32 10.02 -5.49
C LEU A 143 17.31 10.08 -6.66
N ASN A 144 17.06 10.98 -7.61
CA ASN A 144 17.93 11.23 -8.77
C ASN A 144 18.34 9.95 -9.53
N GLY A 145 17.38 9.01 -9.69
CA GLY A 145 17.60 7.75 -10.40
C GLY A 145 18.45 6.72 -9.64
N ARG A 146 18.76 6.96 -8.36
CA ARG A 146 19.56 6.06 -7.53
C ARG A 146 18.76 5.53 -6.35
N THR A 147 18.85 4.23 -6.13
CA THR A 147 18.35 3.57 -4.92
C THR A 147 19.46 3.47 -3.89
N THR A 148 19.13 3.78 -2.64
CA THR A 148 19.99 3.55 -1.47
C THR A 148 19.16 2.86 -0.40
N ALA A 149 19.66 1.76 0.17
CA ALA A 149 19.04 1.07 1.28
C ALA A 149 20.00 0.98 2.46
N VAL A 150 19.50 1.25 3.67
CA VAL A 150 20.23 1.13 4.92
C VAL A 150 19.42 0.26 5.86
N PHE A 151 20.01 -0.84 6.30
CA PHE A 151 19.38 -1.79 7.21
C PHE A 151 19.87 -1.56 8.64
N ILE A 152 18.98 -1.67 9.60
CA ILE A 152 19.31 -1.43 11.02
C ILE A 152 19.53 -2.74 11.75
N ALA A 153 18.86 -3.82 11.37
CA ALA A 153 19.04 -5.19 11.88
C ALA A 153 18.31 -6.18 10.96
N GLY A 154 18.70 -7.48 10.96
CA GLY A 154 18.03 -8.56 10.23
C GLY A 154 18.74 -9.05 8.98
N GLU A 155 18.17 -10.07 8.34
CA GLU A 155 18.64 -10.62 7.05
C GLU A 155 18.22 -9.72 5.88
N GLN A 156 19.09 -9.64 4.88
CA GLN A 156 18.95 -8.67 3.80
C GLN A 156 19.24 -9.32 2.46
N ARG A 157 18.45 -8.96 1.44
CA ARG A 157 18.71 -9.26 0.04
C ARG A 157 18.51 -8.03 -0.81
N CYS A 158 19.42 -7.74 -1.70
CA CYS A 158 19.30 -6.66 -2.66
C CYS A 158 19.62 -7.19 -4.06
N SER A 159 18.74 -6.93 -5.03
CA SER A 159 18.97 -7.19 -6.45
C SER A 159 18.79 -5.91 -7.26
N VAL A 160 19.67 -5.69 -8.21
CA VAL A 160 19.74 -4.52 -9.10
C VAL A 160 19.45 -4.97 -10.52
#